data_c74a15422d70bcf1b78e6246de800887
#
_entry.id   c74a15422d70bcf1b78e6246de800887
#
_cell.length_a   1.000
_cell.length_b   1.000
_cell.length_c   1.000
_cell.angle_alpha   90.00
_cell.angle_beta   90.00
_cell.angle_gamma   90.00
#
_symmetry.space_group_name_H-M   'P 1'
#
loop_
_entity.id
_entity.type
_entity.pdbx_description
1 polymer ?
#
loop_
_entity_poly.entity_id
_entity_poly.type
_entity_poly.pdbx_seq_one_letter_code
_entity_poly.pdbx_strand_id
1 'polypeptide(L)'
;LRQPKARISPEQYTRFIKMLWMVTQDEHVGFDVQPRRLGTFAIMCQLIIHAKTLGQALELSSQFYKLFGDEWSVTLERDKHEARLVPLIPKTLDPDHFITESMLMIWHGLASWLIERRLPLERVHFSYPRPAHADEYDALFFAPVMQFVAPRTEITFAADYLDLPIRQDEKTLEEFLKAAPAQLLVK
;
A
#
# COMPACT_ATOMS: atom_id res chain seq x y z
N LEU A 1 1.91 3.07 -25.65
CA LEU A 1 2.59 4.03 -24.74
C LEU A 1 3.06 5.34 -25.42
N ARG A 2 2.60 5.63 -26.65
CA ARG A 2 2.95 6.91 -27.33
C ARG A 2 1.96 8.05 -27.07
N GLN A 3 0.89 7.79 -26.29
CA GLN A 3 -0.10 8.81 -25.93
C GLN A 3 0.00 9.11 -24.43
N PRO A 4 0.35 10.33 -24.01
CA PRO A 4 0.57 10.69 -22.59
C PRO A 4 -0.65 10.48 -21.68
N LYS A 5 -1.86 10.45 -22.26
CA LYS A 5 -3.13 10.23 -21.54
C LYS A 5 -3.74 8.85 -21.78
N ALA A 6 -2.98 7.89 -22.33
CA ALA A 6 -3.48 6.54 -22.51
C ALA A 6 -3.70 5.87 -21.15
N ARG A 7 -4.87 5.27 -20.97
CA ARG A 7 -5.21 4.46 -19.79
C ARG A 7 -5.13 2.99 -20.14
N ILE A 8 -4.78 2.17 -19.16
CA ILE A 8 -4.77 0.71 -19.26
C ILE A 8 -5.82 0.14 -18.33
N SER A 9 -6.38 -1.04 -18.66
CA SER A 9 -7.32 -1.69 -17.76
C SER A 9 -6.60 -2.30 -16.53
N PRO A 10 -7.31 -2.56 -15.43
CA PRO A 10 -6.76 -3.27 -14.27
C PRO A 10 -6.12 -4.63 -14.64
N GLU A 11 -6.71 -5.35 -15.59
CA GLU A 11 -6.18 -6.63 -16.08
C GLU A 11 -4.86 -6.44 -16.86
N GLN A 12 -4.78 -5.39 -17.69
CA GLN A 12 -3.54 -5.03 -18.40
C GLN A 12 -2.44 -4.64 -17.43
N TYR A 13 -2.79 -3.86 -16.39
CA TYR A 13 -1.86 -3.50 -15.32
C TYR A 13 -1.36 -4.75 -14.58
N THR A 14 -2.27 -5.64 -14.17
CA THR A 14 -1.92 -6.89 -13.50
C THR A 14 -0.98 -7.75 -14.34
N ARG A 15 -1.25 -7.92 -15.64
CA ARG A 15 -0.36 -8.67 -16.54
C ARG A 15 1.02 -8.03 -16.64
N PHE A 16 1.06 -6.70 -16.72
CA PHE A 16 2.31 -5.96 -16.81
C PHE A 16 3.16 -6.14 -15.53
N ILE A 17 2.57 -5.97 -14.35
CA ILE A 17 3.28 -6.15 -13.08
C ILE A 17 3.74 -7.61 -12.91
N LYS A 18 2.88 -8.59 -13.19
CA LYS A 18 3.26 -10.01 -13.12
C LYS A 18 4.41 -10.36 -14.07
N MET A 19 4.43 -9.77 -15.27
CA MET A 19 5.55 -9.93 -16.20
C MET A 19 6.85 -9.33 -15.64
N LEU A 20 6.78 -8.13 -15.05
CA LEU A 20 7.93 -7.52 -14.40
C LEU A 20 8.47 -8.40 -13.26
N TRP A 21 7.60 -8.90 -12.38
CA TRP A 21 7.99 -9.84 -11.32
C TRP A 21 8.70 -11.08 -11.85
N MET A 22 8.18 -11.68 -12.92
CA MET A 22 8.79 -12.87 -13.54
C MET A 22 10.18 -12.58 -14.13
N VAL A 23 10.36 -11.41 -14.77
CA VAL A 23 11.61 -11.02 -15.40
C VAL A 23 12.65 -10.60 -14.36
N THR A 24 12.24 -9.81 -13.36
CA THR A 24 13.14 -9.28 -12.35
C THR A 24 13.37 -10.25 -11.19
N GLN A 25 12.48 -11.22 -10.98
CA GLN A 25 12.44 -12.10 -9.79
C GLN A 25 12.36 -11.29 -8.48
N ASP A 26 11.69 -10.12 -8.54
CA ASP A 26 11.62 -9.12 -7.48
C ASP A 26 10.22 -8.53 -7.41
N GLU A 27 9.53 -8.67 -6.26
CA GLU A 27 8.21 -8.07 -6.04
C GLU A 27 8.25 -6.54 -5.97
N HIS A 28 9.39 -5.96 -5.60
CA HIS A 28 9.60 -4.52 -5.56
C HIS A 28 10.16 -3.92 -6.85
N VAL A 29 10.42 -4.76 -7.87
CA VAL A 29 10.79 -4.35 -9.25
C VAL A 29 11.98 -3.38 -9.28
N GLY A 30 12.96 -3.58 -8.40
CA GLY A 30 14.16 -2.74 -8.31
C GLY A 30 14.02 -1.51 -7.41
N PHE A 31 12.90 -1.32 -6.73
CA PHE A 31 12.69 -0.21 -5.77
C PHE A 31 13.11 -0.55 -4.34
N ASP A 32 13.88 -1.60 -4.14
CA ASP A 32 14.46 -1.97 -2.85
C ASP A 32 15.98 -2.14 -2.98
N VAL A 33 16.69 -2.02 -1.88
CA VAL A 33 18.16 -2.25 -1.81
C VAL A 33 18.50 -3.70 -2.17
N GLN A 34 17.63 -4.63 -1.80
CA GLN A 34 17.76 -6.05 -2.14
C GLN A 34 16.46 -6.55 -2.78
N PRO A 35 16.57 -7.40 -3.84
CA PRO A 35 15.41 -7.98 -4.48
C PRO A 35 14.51 -8.70 -3.49
N ARG A 36 13.22 -8.42 -3.54
CA ARG A 36 12.20 -9.07 -2.72
C ARG A 36 11.65 -10.29 -3.44
N ARG A 37 11.92 -11.48 -2.91
CA ARG A 37 11.50 -12.75 -3.55
C ARG A 37 10.01 -12.79 -3.81
N LEU A 38 9.61 -13.38 -4.93
CA LEU A 38 8.22 -13.60 -5.26
C LEU A 38 7.55 -14.47 -4.20
N GLY A 39 6.36 -14.07 -3.77
CA GLY A 39 5.60 -14.71 -2.69
C GLY A 39 5.79 -14.06 -1.32
N THR A 40 6.69 -13.09 -1.17
CA THR A 40 6.90 -12.37 0.11
C THR A 40 5.61 -11.70 0.59
N PHE A 41 4.91 -10.98 -0.29
CA PHE A 41 3.63 -10.35 0.01
C PHE A 41 2.56 -11.39 0.39
N ALA A 42 2.49 -12.51 -0.33
CA ALA A 42 1.53 -13.57 -0.05
C ALA A 42 1.76 -14.21 1.33
N ILE A 43 3.02 -14.47 1.71
CA ILE A 43 3.36 -15.01 3.04
C ILE A 43 3.00 -13.99 4.14
N MET A 44 3.27 -12.70 3.93
CA MET A 44 2.84 -11.66 4.86
C MET A 44 1.31 -11.66 5.02
N CYS A 45 0.55 -11.76 3.93
CA CYS A 45 -0.92 -11.83 3.98
C CYS A 45 -1.41 -13.07 4.73
N GLN A 46 -0.77 -14.24 4.54
CA GLN A 46 -1.06 -15.47 5.29
C GLN A 46 -0.79 -15.31 6.80
N LEU A 47 0.21 -14.54 7.18
CA LEU A 47 0.48 -14.26 8.59
C LEU A 47 -0.62 -13.39 9.22
N ILE A 48 -1.02 -12.32 8.53
CA ILE A 48 -1.92 -11.30 9.10
C ILE A 48 -3.39 -11.68 9.06
N ILE A 49 -3.78 -12.66 8.23
CA ILE A 49 -5.19 -13.08 8.11
C ILE A 49 -5.74 -13.65 9.43
N HIS A 50 -4.86 -14.14 10.30
CA HIS A 50 -5.20 -14.69 11.63
C HIS A 50 -5.19 -13.62 12.73
N ALA A 51 -4.90 -12.37 12.42
CA ALA A 51 -4.97 -11.28 13.39
C ALA A 51 -6.41 -11.05 13.85
N LYS A 52 -6.58 -10.62 15.09
CA LYS A 52 -7.92 -10.35 15.65
C LYS A 52 -8.48 -9.02 15.19
N THR A 53 -7.61 -8.02 15.03
CA THR A 53 -7.99 -6.65 14.67
C THR A 53 -7.12 -6.10 13.55
N LEU A 54 -7.60 -5.05 12.90
CA LEU A 54 -6.84 -4.34 11.87
C LEU A 54 -5.49 -3.84 12.41
N GLY A 55 -5.47 -3.27 13.62
CA GLY A 55 -4.24 -2.79 14.26
C GLY A 55 -3.21 -3.89 14.39
N GLN A 56 -3.62 -5.06 14.93
CA GLN A 56 -2.73 -6.22 15.03
C GLN A 56 -2.20 -6.68 13.66
N ALA A 57 -3.06 -6.71 12.63
CA ALA A 57 -2.66 -7.08 11.28
C ALA A 57 -1.61 -6.13 10.71
N LEU A 58 -1.82 -4.81 10.85
CA LEU A 58 -0.90 -3.79 10.35
C LEU A 58 0.44 -3.79 11.12
N GLU A 59 0.42 -4.00 12.43
CA GLU A 59 1.63 -4.15 13.25
C GLU A 59 2.44 -5.38 12.84
N LEU A 60 1.79 -6.53 12.67
CA LEU A 60 2.43 -7.77 12.21
C LEU A 60 3.03 -7.60 10.81
N SER A 61 2.32 -6.91 9.91
CA SER A 61 2.85 -6.60 8.57
C SER A 61 4.12 -5.75 8.65
N SER A 62 4.12 -4.70 9.48
CA SER A 62 5.29 -3.85 9.68
C SER A 62 6.46 -4.64 10.27
N GLN A 63 6.22 -5.50 11.27
CA GLN A 63 7.24 -6.37 11.86
C GLN A 63 7.79 -7.37 10.84
N PHE A 64 6.93 -7.96 10.01
CA PHE A 64 7.35 -8.88 8.95
C PHE A 64 8.32 -8.23 7.97
N TYR A 65 8.01 -7.03 7.47
CA TYR A 65 8.90 -6.34 6.53
C TYR A 65 10.22 -5.88 7.18
N LYS A 66 10.24 -5.55 8.46
CA LYS A 66 11.47 -5.24 9.20
C LYS A 66 12.46 -6.41 9.27
N LEU A 67 12.03 -7.65 9.10
CA LEU A 67 12.93 -8.81 8.99
C LEU A 67 13.89 -8.71 7.79
N PHE A 68 13.56 -7.90 6.81
CA PHE A 68 14.35 -7.70 5.59
C PHE A 68 15.18 -6.41 5.60
N GLY A 69 15.13 -5.64 6.69
CA GLY A 69 15.81 -4.36 6.87
C GLY A 69 14.86 -3.23 7.24
N ASP A 70 15.41 -2.18 7.82
CA ASP A 70 14.63 -1.02 8.29
C ASP A 70 14.45 0.05 7.21
N GLU A 71 15.17 -0.04 6.11
CA GLU A 71 15.22 1.00 5.08
C GLU A 71 14.02 1.02 4.15
N TRP A 72 13.22 -0.05 4.15
CA TRP A 72 12.05 -0.17 3.30
C TRP A 72 10.89 -0.83 4.07
N SER A 73 9.94 -0.03 4.49
CA SER A 73 8.79 -0.51 5.26
C SER A 73 7.63 0.47 5.22
N VAL A 74 6.47 0.02 5.69
CA VAL A 74 5.36 0.91 6.06
C VAL A 74 5.13 0.72 7.55
N THR A 75 5.23 1.80 8.33
CA THR A 75 5.03 1.76 9.78
C THR A 75 3.66 2.25 10.15
N LEU A 76 3.07 1.60 11.18
CA LEU A 76 1.86 2.06 11.83
C LEU A 76 2.23 2.92 13.04
N GLU A 77 1.72 4.14 13.07
CA GLU A 77 1.74 5.00 14.25
C GLU A 77 0.31 5.19 14.74
N ARG A 78 0.10 5.16 16.06
CA ARG A 78 -1.21 5.34 16.69
C ARG A 78 -1.09 6.35 17.84
N ASP A 79 -2.00 7.31 17.87
CA ASP A 79 -2.29 8.09 19.06
C ASP A 79 -3.75 7.86 19.52
N LYS A 80 -4.26 8.69 20.43
CA LYS A 80 -5.60 8.51 21.00
C LYS A 80 -6.74 8.59 19.97
N HIS A 81 -6.58 9.41 18.93
CA HIS A 81 -7.66 9.75 18.00
C HIS A 81 -7.32 9.33 16.56
N GLU A 82 -6.05 9.32 16.21
CA GLU A 82 -5.59 9.12 14.85
C GLU A 82 -4.62 7.95 14.75
N ALA A 83 -4.66 7.29 13.60
CA ALA A 83 -3.65 6.33 13.17
C ALA A 83 -3.06 6.78 11.85
N ARG A 84 -1.78 6.47 11.63
CA ARG A 84 -1.02 6.86 10.45
C ARG A 84 -0.26 5.68 9.88
N LEU A 85 -0.33 5.52 8.57
CA LEU A 85 0.58 4.65 7.83
C LEU A 85 1.64 5.52 7.16
N VAL A 86 2.89 5.26 7.52
CA VAL A 86 4.05 6.04 7.09
C VAL A 86 4.97 5.13 6.28
N PRO A 87 5.08 5.33 4.95
CA PRO A 87 6.05 4.62 4.14
C PRO A 87 7.46 5.16 4.43
N LEU A 88 8.40 4.26 4.66
CA LEU A 88 9.82 4.52 4.76
C LEU A 88 10.49 3.93 3.53
N ILE A 89 10.80 4.76 2.56
CA ILE A 89 11.43 4.37 1.29
C ILE A 89 12.56 5.35 1.01
N PRO A 90 13.80 4.87 0.75
CA PRO A 90 14.92 5.74 0.43
C PRO A 90 14.63 6.57 -0.82
N LYS A 91 14.78 7.88 -0.75
CA LYS A 91 14.55 8.81 -1.88
C LYS A 91 15.40 8.47 -3.11
N THR A 92 16.56 7.89 -2.88
CA THR A 92 17.48 7.44 -3.96
C THR A 92 16.92 6.29 -4.78
N LEU A 93 16.01 5.50 -4.21
CA LEU A 93 15.36 4.38 -4.87
C LEU A 93 14.02 4.77 -5.52
N ASP A 94 13.42 5.89 -5.10
CA ASP A 94 12.11 6.35 -5.55
C ASP A 94 12.11 7.87 -5.84
N PRO A 95 12.93 8.34 -6.80
CA PRO A 95 13.06 9.76 -7.09
C PRO A 95 11.75 10.39 -7.60
N ASP A 96 10.91 9.61 -8.27
CA ASP A 96 9.63 10.04 -8.83
C ASP A 96 8.42 9.71 -7.92
N HIS A 97 8.68 9.22 -6.70
CA HIS A 97 7.68 8.87 -5.68
C HIS A 97 6.67 7.77 -6.08
N PHE A 98 6.94 7.05 -7.16
CA PHE A 98 6.06 6.03 -7.70
C PHE A 98 5.80 4.88 -6.72
N ILE A 99 6.85 4.34 -6.10
CA ILE A 99 6.69 3.23 -5.17
C ILE A 99 6.10 3.70 -3.83
N THR A 100 6.44 4.91 -3.38
CA THR A 100 5.86 5.53 -2.19
C THR A 100 4.34 5.65 -2.32
N GLU A 101 3.85 6.18 -3.44
CA GLU A 101 2.42 6.30 -3.74
C GLU A 101 1.75 4.93 -3.87
N SER A 102 2.39 4.01 -4.58
CA SER A 102 1.90 2.64 -4.74
C SER A 102 1.75 1.93 -3.40
N MET A 103 2.71 2.10 -2.48
CA MET A 103 2.65 1.52 -1.15
C MET A 103 1.49 2.08 -0.33
N LEU A 104 1.28 3.39 -0.33
CA LEU A 104 0.12 3.98 0.35
C LEU A 104 -1.19 3.37 -0.15
N MET A 105 -1.33 3.22 -1.48
CA MET A 105 -2.52 2.63 -2.09
C MET A 105 -2.67 1.15 -1.74
N ILE A 106 -1.59 0.38 -1.81
CA ILE A 106 -1.59 -1.06 -1.48
C ILE A 106 -1.97 -1.28 -0.03
N TRP A 107 -1.37 -0.54 0.90
CA TRP A 107 -1.66 -0.69 2.33
C TRP A 107 -3.06 -0.18 2.70
N HIS A 108 -3.52 0.91 2.09
CA HIS A 108 -4.90 1.37 2.25
C HIS A 108 -5.91 0.36 1.70
N GLY A 109 -5.64 -0.19 0.51
CA GLY A 109 -6.46 -1.22 -0.12
C GLY A 109 -6.51 -2.51 0.71
N LEU A 110 -5.37 -2.98 1.20
CA LEU A 110 -5.26 -4.15 2.06
C LEU A 110 -6.02 -3.95 3.39
N ALA A 111 -5.82 -2.80 4.06
CA ALA A 111 -6.54 -2.46 5.29
C ALA A 111 -8.06 -2.44 5.07
N SER A 112 -8.52 -1.84 3.98
CA SER A 112 -9.92 -1.79 3.60
C SER A 112 -10.49 -3.19 3.32
N TRP A 113 -9.75 -4.04 2.61
CA TRP A 113 -10.14 -5.40 2.32
C TRP A 113 -10.25 -6.24 3.60
N LEU A 114 -9.27 -6.16 4.50
CA LEU A 114 -9.24 -6.91 5.75
C LEU A 114 -10.48 -6.67 6.63
N ILE A 115 -11.01 -5.44 6.64
CA ILE A 115 -12.21 -5.08 7.42
C ILE A 115 -13.51 -5.09 6.61
N GLU A 116 -13.45 -5.55 5.35
CA GLU A 116 -14.59 -5.65 4.41
C GLU A 116 -15.34 -4.32 4.18
N ARG A 117 -14.64 -3.21 4.30
CA ARG A 117 -15.17 -1.88 4.01
C ARG A 117 -14.04 -0.90 3.72
N ARG A 118 -14.33 0.13 2.94
CA ARG A 118 -13.35 1.18 2.70
C ARG A 118 -12.94 1.83 4.03
N LEU A 119 -11.64 1.91 4.27
CA LEU A 119 -11.05 2.69 5.36
C LEU A 119 -11.10 4.18 4.98
N PRO A 120 -11.95 5.03 5.65
CA PRO A 120 -11.98 6.44 5.33
C PRO A 120 -10.68 7.12 5.73
N LEU A 121 -10.08 7.83 4.78
CA LEU A 121 -8.91 8.67 5.06
C LEU A 121 -9.37 10.05 5.49
N GLU A 122 -8.74 10.60 6.52
CA GLU A 122 -8.95 11.97 6.98
C GLU A 122 -8.00 12.93 6.28
N ARG A 123 -6.74 12.49 6.08
CA ARG A 123 -5.70 13.29 5.44
C ARG A 123 -4.72 12.40 4.67
N VAL A 124 -4.18 12.96 3.61
CA VAL A 124 -2.99 12.43 2.92
C VAL A 124 -1.95 13.54 2.82
N HIS A 125 -0.76 13.28 3.32
CA HIS A 125 0.37 14.18 3.24
C HIS A 125 1.43 13.61 2.31
N PHE A 126 2.02 14.47 1.50
CA PHE A 126 3.13 14.16 0.61
C PHE A 126 4.31 15.09 0.91
N SER A 127 5.51 14.54 1.13
CA SER A 127 6.72 15.30 1.43
C SER A 127 7.36 15.97 0.22
N TYR A 128 6.75 15.87 -0.93
CA TYR A 128 7.23 16.40 -2.21
C TYR A 128 6.25 17.42 -2.82
N PRO A 129 6.71 18.23 -3.79
CA PRO A 129 5.85 19.17 -4.49
C PRO A 129 4.73 18.48 -5.25
N ARG A 130 3.61 19.20 -5.45
CA ARG A 130 2.46 18.70 -6.22
C ARG A 130 2.90 18.29 -7.64
N PRO A 131 2.79 17.00 -8.02
CA PRO A 131 3.15 16.56 -9.35
C PRO A 131 2.10 16.97 -10.39
N ALA A 132 2.47 16.96 -11.68
CA ALA A 132 1.57 17.35 -12.75
C ALA A 132 0.32 16.46 -12.89
N HIS A 133 0.38 15.24 -12.39
CA HIS A 133 -0.72 14.27 -12.41
C HIS A 133 -1.53 14.23 -11.10
N ALA A 134 -1.29 15.14 -10.16
CA ALA A 134 -1.94 15.13 -8.85
C ALA A 134 -3.48 15.25 -8.88
N ASP A 135 -4.06 15.67 -9.98
CA ASP A 135 -5.52 15.70 -10.15
C ASP A 135 -6.13 14.28 -10.14
N GLU A 136 -5.34 13.25 -10.41
CA GLU A 136 -5.76 11.85 -10.29
C GLU A 136 -5.81 11.36 -8.83
N TYR A 137 -5.16 12.05 -7.90
CA TYR A 137 -5.08 11.61 -6.49
C TYR A 137 -6.43 11.68 -5.77
N ASP A 138 -7.32 12.60 -6.17
CA ASP A 138 -8.68 12.66 -5.62
C ASP A 138 -9.42 11.34 -5.87
N ALA A 139 -9.22 10.74 -7.05
CA ALA A 139 -9.81 9.47 -7.42
C ALA A 139 -9.12 8.25 -6.78
N LEU A 140 -7.88 8.38 -6.32
CA LEU A 140 -7.09 7.31 -5.69
C LEU A 140 -7.31 7.26 -4.19
N PHE A 141 -7.15 8.38 -3.50
CA PHE A 141 -7.15 8.44 -2.05
C PHE A 141 -8.52 8.79 -1.46
N PHE A 142 -9.34 9.61 -2.15
CA PHE A 142 -10.64 10.09 -1.68
C PHE A 142 -10.56 10.75 -0.28
N ALA A 143 -9.48 11.42 0.01
CA ALA A 143 -9.29 12.10 1.28
C ALA A 143 -9.82 13.55 1.19
N PRO A 144 -10.49 14.06 2.25
CA PRO A 144 -10.96 15.44 2.28
C PRO A 144 -9.81 16.46 2.33
N VAL A 145 -8.64 16.05 2.78
CA VAL A 145 -7.45 16.90 2.88
C VAL A 145 -6.26 16.21 2.24
N MET A 146 -5.69 16.84 1.23
CA MET A 146 -4.39 16.47 0.63
C MET A 146 -3.43 17.63 0.70
N GLN A 147 -2.26 17.41 1.29
CA GLN A 147 -1.23 18.43 1.44
C GLN A 147 0.09 17.96 0.83
N PHE A 148 0.69 18.82 0.01
CA PHE A 148 2.03 18.63 -0.55
C PHE A 148 3.06 19.46 0.23
N VAL A 149 4.34 19.15 0.07
CA VAL A 149 5.46 19.79 0.79
C VAL A 149 5.26 19.67 2.31
N ALA A 150 4.65 18.56 2.75
CA ALA A 150 4.51 18.24 4.16
C ALA A 150 5.85 17.72 4.75
N PRO A 151 6.02 17.70 6.07
CA PRO A 151 7.24 17.18 6.70
C PRO A 151 7.57 15.73 6.32
N ARG A 152 6.54 14.91 6.09
CA ARG A 152 6.68 13.51 5.65
C ARG A 152 5.46 13.07 4.83
N THR A 153 5.62 11.94 4.12
CA THR A 153 4.52 11.30 3.41
C THR A 153 3.81 10.32 4.35
N GLU A 154 2.46 10.42 4.43
CA GLU A 154 1.62 9.57 5.28
C GLU A 154 0.16 9.61 4.86
N ILE A 155 -0.60 8.58 5.22
CA ILE A 155 -2.07 8.61 5.25
C ILE A 155 -2.56 8.53 6.69
N THR A 156 -3.58 9.33 7.02
CA THR A 156 -4.18 9.44 8.36
C THR A 156 -5.64 9.01 8.32
N PHE A 157 -6.05 8.24 9.32
CA PHE A 157 -7.41 7.78 9.54
C PHE A 157 -7.74 7.70 11.03
N ALA A 158 -9.02 7.59 11.40
CA ALA A 158 -9.43 7.52 12.81
C ALA A 158 -8.90 6.25 13.48
N ALA A 159 -8.31 6.38 14.68
CA ALA A 159 -7.68 5.28 15.42
C ALA A 159 -8.65 4.13 15.75
N ASP A 160 -9.94 4.41 15.87
CA ASP A 160 -10.99 3.42 16.18
C ASP A 160 -11.08 2.31 15.12
N TYR A 161 -10.67 2.59 13.87
CA TYR A 161 -10.62 1.57 12.83
C TYR A 161 -9.61 0.46 13.12
N LEU A 162 -8.57 0.72 13.90
CA LEU A 162 -7.58 -0.28 14.29
C LEU A 162 -8.17 -1.38 15.19
N ASP A 163 -9.25 -1.08 15.90
CA ASP A 163 -9.92 -2.02 16.80
C ASP A 163 -10.99 -2.87 16.10
N LEU A 164 -11.23 -2.64 14.79
CA LEU A 164 -12.16 -3.44 14.01
C LEU A 164 -11.64 -4.86 13.78
N PRO A 165 -12.51 -5.88 13.89
CA PRO A 165 -12.12 -7.25 13.64
C PRO A 165 -11.81 -7.49 12.15
N ILE A 166 -10.87 -8.39 11.88
CA ILE A 166 -10.65 -8.93 10.54
C ILE A 166 -11.90 -9.70 10.11
N ARG A 167 -12.35 -9.47 8.87
CA ARG A 167 -13.54 -10.07 8.28
C ARG A 167 -13.23 -11.08 7.19
N GLN A 168 -11.96 -11.21 6.83
CA GLN A 168 -11.47 -12.11 5.80
C GLN A 168 -10.95 -13.42 6.42
N ASP A 169 -10.90 -14.46 5.62
CA ASP A 169 -10.41 -15.79 5.96
C ASP A 169 -9.41 -16.32 4.90
N GLU A 170 -8.89 -17.52 5.10
CA GLU A 170 -7.94 -18.14 4.17
C GLU A 170 -8.51 -18.31 2.75
N LYS A 171 -9.80 -18.61 2.63
CA LYS A 171 -10.45 -18.81 1.34
C LYS A 171 -10.54 -17.49 0.56
N THR A 172 -11.01 -16.43 1.21
CA THR A 172 -11.09 -15.09 0.60
C THR A 172 -9.70 -14.54 0.30
N LEU A 173 -8.67 -14.91 1.12
CA LEU A 173 -7.29 -14.57 0.84
C LEU A 173 -6.75 -15.21 -0.44
N GLU A 174 -7.05 -16.49 -0.69
CA GLU A 174 -6.65 -17.13 -1.95
C GLU A 174 -7.20 -16.40 -3.18
N GLU A 175 -8.49 -16.00 -3.13
CA GLU A 175 -9.13 -15.25 -4.20
C GLU A 175 -8.50 -13.86 -4.39
N PHE A 176 -8.24 -13.17 -3.28
CA PHE A 176 -7.57 -11.88 -3.27
C PHE A 176 -6.17 -11.94 -3.91
N LEU A 177 -5.35 -12.91 -3.52
CA LEU A 177 -3.99 -13.06 -4.05
C LEU A 177 -3.96 -13.43 -5.54
N LYS A 178 -4.95 -14.20 -6.03
CA LYS A 178 -5.09 -14.50 -7.47
C LYS A 178 -5.34 -13.23 -8.29
N ALA A 179 -6.14 -12.31 -7.76
CA ALA A 179 -6.52 -11.06 -8.42
C ALA A 179 -5.55 -9.88 -8.16
N ALA A 180 -4.63 -10.01 -7.18
CA ALA A 180 -3.61 -8.99 -6.93
C ALA A 180 -2.63 -8.86 -8.12
N PRO A 181 -2.09 -7.65 -8.39
CA PRO A 181 -2.26 -6.41 -7.63
C PRO A 181 -3.50 -5.58 -8.00
N ALA A 182 -4.28 -5.91 -9.04
CA ALA A 182 -5.40 -5.09 -9.48
C ALA A 182 -6.43 -4.81 -8.37
N GLN A 183 -6.72 -5.82 -7.55
CA GLN A 183 -7.71 -5.70 -6.47
C GLN A 183 -7.32 -4.70 -5.36
N LEU A 184 -6.02 -4.40 -5.25
CA LEU A 184 -5.51 -3.40 -4.30
C LEU A 184 -5.71 -1.96 -4.79
N LEU A 185 -5.89 -1.78 -6.11
CA LEU A 185 -5.94 -0.47 -6.76
C LEU A 185 -7.37 -0.04 -7.13
N VAL A 186 -8.32 -0.98 -7.13
CA VAL A 186 -9.69 -0.75 -7.63
C VAL A 186 -10.69 -1.07 -6.55
N LYS A 187 -11.03 -0.05 -5.74
CA LYS A 187 -12.31 -0.05 -5.00
C LYS A 187 -12.86 1.35 -4.83
#